data_236d810e2cb1f79bd969c73163a06f8f
#
_entry.id   236d810e2cb1f79bd969c73163a06f8f
#
_cell.length_a   1.000
_cell.length_b   1.000
_cell.length_c   1.000
_cell.angle_alpha   90.00
_cell.angle_beta   90.00
_cell.angle_gamma   90.00
#
_symmetry.space_group_name_H-M   'P 1'
#
loop_
_entity.id
_entity.type
_entity.pdbx_description
1 polymer ?
#
loop_
_entity_poly.entity_id
_entity_poly.type
_entity_poly.pdbx_seq_one_letter_code
_entity_poly.pdbx_strand_id
1 'polypeptide(L)'
;RANLFLAKRCGHLLTSWPDSQPLPEKTRIDETGLPVRAAFFSQAEPATAPDRLQLLVIGGSLGAALFAELVPAAVALLEDGLRARLNIVQQVRAEQADSLKQRWQEQGRTPELASFFPDLPQRMGRADLIICRAGAASVAEVAAAGRAAIFVPFAAAMDDHQSANAASLTGDGAALMLPEKQASPQKLAEMMTWLLGDSARRNNMARQAKARARPQACRAIAEVIEARLADSARRAA
;
A
#
# COMPACT_ATOMS: atom_id res chain seq x y z
N ARG A 1 -5.73 -20.44 1.82
CA ARG A 1 -6.36 -21.79 1.98
C ARG A 1 -7.85 -21.69 2.24
N ALA A 2 -8.32 -20.93 3.26
CA ALA A 2 -9.75 -20.77 3.55
C ALA A 2 -10.52 -20.23 2.33
N ASN A 3 -10.04 -19.17 1.69
CA ASN A 3 -10.68 -18.59 0.52
C ASN A 3 -10.79 -19.57 -0.65
N LEU A 4 -9.77 -20.37 -0.93
CA LEU A 4 -9.80 -21.41 -1.97
C LEU A 4 -10.77 -22.54 -1.63
N PHE A 5 -10.87 -22.92 -0.35
CA PHE A 5 -11.83 -23.93 0.09
C PHE A 5 -13.26 -23.42 -0.06
N LEU A 6 -13.52 -22.17 0.33
CA LEU A 6 -14.83 -21.55 0.19
C LEU A 6 -15.19 -21.27 -1.28
N ALA A 7 -14.22 -20.80 -2.06
CA ALA A 7 -14.40 -20.49 -3.48
C ALA A 7 -14.97 -21.66 -4.29
N LYS A 8 -14.53 -22.89 -3.99
CA LYS A 8 -15.07 -24.12 -4.63
C LYS A 8 -16.51 -24.43 -4.27
N ARG A 9 -17.06 -23.79 -3.23
CA ARG A 9 -18.43 -24.00 -2.73
C ARG A 9 -19.35 -22.81 -2.96
N CYS A 10 -18.77 -21.68 -3.37
CA CYS A 10 -19.54 -20.48 -3.69
C CYS A 10 -19.93 -20.47 -5.17
N GLY A 11 -21.17 -20.15 -5.48
CA GLY A 11 -21.62 -19.98 -6.87
C GLY A 11 -21.19 -18.66 -7.50
N HIS A 12 -20.64 -17.72 -6.69
CA HIS A 12 -20.22 -16.40 -7.12
C HIS A 12 -19.08 -15.87 -6.24
N LEU A 13 -18.04 -15.34 -6.85
CA LEU A 13 -16.89 -14.72 -6.19
C LEU A 13 -16.75 -13.27 -6.61
N LEU A 14 -16.44 -12.42 -5.64
CA LEU A 14 -16.08 -11.04 -5.88
C LEU A 14 -14.58 -10.89 -5.63
N THR A 15 -13.85 -10.33 -6.60
CA THR A 15 -12.41 -10.18 -6.52
C THR A 15 -11.99 -8.71 -6.45
N SER A 16 -10.85 -8.47 -5.82
CA SER A 16 -10.29 -7.12 -5.69
C SER A 16 -9.54 -6.67 -6.94
N TRP A 17 -8.94 -7.63 -7.67
CA TRP A 17 -8.07 -7.38 -8.80
C TRP A 17 -8.35 -8.39 -9.92
N PRO A 18 -8.19 -8.00 -11.22
CA PRO A 18 -8.45 -8.88 -12.35
C PRO A 18 -7.57 -10.15 -12.32
N ASP A 19 -6.34 -10.01 -11.84
CA ASP A 19 -5.35 -11.09 -11.81
C ASP A 19 -5.39 -11.92 -10.53
N SER A 20 -6.50 -11.86 -9.77
CA SER A 20 -6.67 -12.68 -8.56
C SER A 20 -6.64 -14.18 -8.93
N GLN A 21 -5.63 -14.92 -8.50
CA GLN A 21 -5.42 -16.32 -8.80
C GLN A 21 -5.00 -17.11 -7.53
N PRO A 22 -5.24 -18.43 -7.46
CA PRO A 22 -6.05 -19.25 -8.37
C PRO A 22 -7.56 -19.11 -8.12
N LEU A 23 -8.36 -19.14 -9.20
CA LEU A 23 -9.83 -19.07 -9.15
C LEU A 23 -10.47 -20.37 -9.64
N PRO A 24 -11.62 -20.80 -9.11
CA PRO A 24 -12.33 -21.99 -9.56
C PRO A 24 -12.94 -21.79 -10.96
N GLU A 25 -12.75 -22.76 -11.87
CA GLU A 25 -13.19 -22.66 -13.26
C GLU A 25 -14.71 -22.53 -13.46
N LYS A 26 -15.50 -23.05 -12.52
CA LYS A 26 -16.98 -23.11 -12.64
C LYS A 26 -17.72 -22.05 -11.83
N THR A 27 -17.01 -21.10 -11.25
CA THR A 27 -17.62 -20.07 -10.39
C THR A 27 -17.74 -18.77 -11.16
N ARG A 28 -18.89 -18.11 -11.08
CA ARG A 28 -19.03 -16.75 -11.61
C ARG A 28 -18.12 -15.81 -10.82
N ILE A 29 -17.38 -14.99 -11.53
CA ILE A 29 -16.42 -14.06 -10.93
C ILE A 29 -16.74 -12.66 -11.44
N ASP A 30 -16.93 -11.73 -10.54
CA ASP A 30 -17.03 -10.30 -10.84
C ASP A 30 -15.91 -9.56 -10.12
N GLU A 31 -15.17 -8.70 -10.85
CA GLU A 31 -14.19 -7.80 -10.27
C GLU A 31 -14.91 -6.56 -9.74
N THR A 32 -15.06 -6.47 -8.43
CA THR A 32 -15.71 -5.32 -7.77
C THR A 32 -14.70 -4.34 -7.16
N GLY A 33 -13.47 -4.78 -6.96
CA GLY A 33 -12.50 -4.06 -6.15
C GLY A 33 -12.65 -4.33 -4.65
N LEU A 34 -11.73 -3.77 -3.86
CA LEU A 34 -11.80 -3.83 -2.41
C LEU A 34 -12.45 -2.54 -1.87
N PRO A 35 -13.42 -2.62 -0.93
CA PRO A 35 -13.95 -1.47 -0.23
C PRO A 35 -12.85 -0.66 0.48
N VAL A 36 -12.73 0.61 0.12
CA VAL A 36 -11.80 1.56 0.74
C VAL A 36 -12.59 2.76 1.24
N ARG A 37 -12.22 3.31 2.39
CA ARG A 37 -12.86 4.50 2.95
C ARG A 37 -12.80 5.67 1.98
N ALA A 38 -13.91 6.39 1.80
CA ALA A 38 -14.03 7.51 0.87
C ALA A 38 -12.93 8.58 1.05
N ALA A 39 -12.47 8.78 2.29
CA ALA A 39 -11.42 9.73 2.61
C ALA A 39 -10.09 9.49 1.86
N PHE A 40 -9.79 8.28 1.40
CA PHE A 40 -8.59 8.02 0.58
C PHE A 40 -8.73 8.51 -0.85
N PHE A 41 -9.94 8.60 -1.39
CA PHE A 41 -10.18 9.04 -2.76
C PHE A 41 -10.22 10.56 -2.91
N SER A 42 -10.57 11.27 -1.84
CA SER A 42 -10.80 12.72 -1.82
C SER A 42 -9.56 13.55 -1.51
N GLN A 43 -8.37 12.94 -1.52
CA GLN A 43 -7.14 13.67 -1.23
C GLN A 43 -6.74 14.56 -2.40
N ALA A 44 -6.46 15.83 -2.10
CA ALA A 44 -5.86 16.74 -3.07
C ALA A 44 -4.45 16.27 -3.47
N GLU A 45 -4.01 16.72 -4.65
CA GLU A 45 -2.62 16.53 -5.02
C GLU A 45 -1.69 17.14 -3.97
N PRO A 46 -0.47 16.55 -3.76
CA PRO A 46 0.45 17.10 -2.78
C PRO A 46 0.74 18.56 -3.11
N ALA A 47 0.48 19.44 -2.19
CA ALA A 47 1.08 20.76 -2.22
C ALA A 47 2.56 20.59 -1.86
N THR A 48 3.34 20.07 -2.79
CA THR A 48 4.78 19.94 -2.60
C THR A 48 5.38 21.33 -2.64
N ALA A 49 5.74 21.84 -1.46
CA ALA A 49 6.77 22.86 -1.43
C ALA A 49 7.99 22.25 -2.15
N PRO A 50 8.52 22.87 -3.23
CA PRO A 50 9.57 22.26 -4.05
C PRO A 50 10.81 21.84 -3.26
N ASP A 51 10.96 22.34 -2.04
CA ASP A 51 12.12 22.12 -1.18
C ASP A 51 11.96 21.02 -0.14
N ARG A 52 10.75 20.42 0.01
CA ARG A 52 10.48 19.36 0.98
C ARG A 52 9.76 18.18 0.36
N LEU A 53 10.15 16.98 0.77
CA LEU A 53 9.59 15.70 0.31
C LEU A 53 9.02 14.93 1.51
N GLN A 54 7.79 14.49 1.42
CA GLN A 54 7.11 13.73 2.47
C GLN A 54 7.29 12.23 2.25
N LEU A 55 8.04 11.58 3.13
CA LEU A 55 8.16 10.14 3.19
C LEU A 55 7.21 9.59 4.26
N LEU A 56 6.26 8.75 3.86
CA LEU A 56 5.36 8.05 4.76
C LEU A 56 5.71 6.56 4.82
N VAL A 57 5.93 6.03 6.01
CA VAL A 57 6.28 4.61 6.23
C VAL A 57 5.20 3.94 7.07
N ILE A 58 4.54 2.91 6.51
CA ILE A 58 3.44 2.19 7.16
C ILE A 58 3.77 0.69 7.24
N GLY A 59 3.96 0.20 8.46
CA GLY A 59 4.30 -1.20 8.71
C GLY A 59 3.10 -2.14 8.81
N GLY A 60 1.91 -1.61 9.06
CA GLY A 60 0.76 -2.41 9.47
C GLY A 60 0.98 -3.09 10.82
N SER A 61 0.01 -3.91 11.25
CA SER A 61 0.03 -4.54 12.59
C SER A 61 1.18 -5.54 12.81
N LEU A 62 1.67 -6.18 11.73
CA LEU A 62 2.69 -7.23 11.81
C LEU A 62 4.06 -6.83 11.21
N GLY A 63 4.15 -5.73 10.48
CA GLY A 63 5.28 -5.44 9.61
C GLY A 63 6.20 -4.29 10.01
N ALA A 64 5.93 -3.60 11.12
CA ALA A 64 6.70 -2.40 11.50
C ALA A 64 8.16 -2.69 11.89
N ALA A 65 8.47 -3.91 12.37
CA ALA A 65 9.80 -4.26 12.87
C ALA A 65 10.90 -4.08 11.82
N LEU A 66 10.71 -4.59 10.62
CA LEU A 66 11.68 -4.44 9.53
C LEU A 66 11.96 -2.97 9.22
N PHE A 67 10.92 -2.15 9.16
CA PHE A 67 11.07 -0.74 8.78
C PHE A 67 11.78 0.10 9.84
N ALA A 68 11.76 -0.33 11.11
CA ALA A 68 12.51 0.34 12.17
C ALA A 68 14.04 0.24 11.99
N GLU A 69 14.50 -0.73 11.22
CA GLU A 69 15.92 -0.89 10.89
C GLU A 69 16.24 -0.48 9.46
N LEU A 70 15.44 -0.97 8.51
CA LEU A 70 15.69 -0.81 7.08
C LEU A 70 15.61 0.64 6.64
N VAL A 71 14.58 1.41 7.09
CA VAL A 71 14.35 2.76 6.58
C VAL A 71 15.39 3.76 7.08
N PRO A 72 15.75 3.82 8.39
CA PRO A 72 16.83 4.70 8.82
C PRO A 72 18.15 4.42 8.12
N ALA A 73 18.50 3.12 7.97
CA ALA A 73 19.72 2.72 7.31
C ALA A 73 19.73 3.10 5.81
N ALA A 74 18.60 2.97 5.12
CA ALA A 74 18.49 3.40 3.73
C ALA A 74 18.55 4.93 3.58
N VAL A 75 17.90 5.69 4.46
CA VAL A 75 17.95 7.15 4.45
C VAL A 75 19.37 7.67 4.68
N ALA A 76 20.16 7.01 5.54
CA ALA A 76 21.56 7.37 5.76
C ALA A 76 22.44 7.26 4.50
N LEU A 77 22.04 6.41 3.54
CA LEU A 77 22.75 6.21 2.27
C LEU A 77 22.33 7.19 1.16
N LEU A 78 21.30 7.99 1.37
CA LEU A 78 20.89 9.00 0.39
C LEU A 78 21.89 10.15 0.34
N GLU A 79 22.04 10.76 -0.83
CA GLU A 79 22.82 12.00 -0.99
C GLU A 79 22.33 13.10 -0.04
N ASP A 80 23.23 13.93 0.46
CA ASP A 80 22.94 14.96 1.46
C ASP A 80 21.83 15.92 1.03
N GLY A 81 21.83 16.35 -0.21
CA GLY A 81 20.81 17.24 -0.77
C GLY A 81 19.42 16.63 -0.78
N LEU A 82 19.29 15.35 -1.13
CA LEU A 82 18.01 14.64 -1.11
C LEU A 82 17.58 14.35 0.33
N ARG A 83 18.53 13.88 1.14
CA ARG A 83 18.31 13.56 2.54
C ARG A 83 17.83 14.77 3.35
N ALA A 84 18.42 15.95 3.14
CA ALA A 84 18.04 17.19 3.83
C ALA A 84 16.59 17.62 3.56
N ARG A 85 16.05 17.30 2.40
CA ARG A 85 14.69 17.64 1.99
C ARG A 85 13.62 16.71 2.57
N LEU A 86 14.00 15.53 3.12
CA LEU A 86 13.03 14.56 3.61
C LEU A 86 12.41 14.99 4.94
N ASN A 87 11.10 15.06 4.96
CA ASN A 87 10.27 15.00 6.15
C ASN A 87 9.69 13.59 6.27
N ILE A 88 9.90 12.93 7.41
CA ILE A 88 9.61 11.52 7.59
C ILE A 88 8.50 11.35 8.63
N VAL A 89 7.48 10.60 8.26
CA VAL A 89 6.41 10.12 9.14
C VAL A 89 6.47 8.60 9.11
N GLN A 90 6.69 7.96 10.25
CA GLN A 90 6.89 6.52 10.31
C GLN A 90 6.04 5.87 11.39
N GLN A 91 5.25 4.88 11.00
CA GLN A 91 4.57 4.00 11.94
C GLN A 91 5.59 3.08 12.60
N VAL A 92 5.48 2.95 13.93
CA VAL A 92 6.35 2.09 14.73
C VAL A 92 5.54 1.43 15.85
N ARG A 93 5.89 0.22 16.24
CA ARG A 93 5.30 -0.41 17.42
C ARG A 93 5.79 0.26 18.70
N ALA A 94 4.97 0.26 19.73
CA ALA A 94 5.30 0.90 20.99
C ALA A 94 6.64 0.39 21.57
N GLU A 95 6.87 -0.93 21.51
CA GLU A 95 8.08 -1.57 22.01
C GLU A 95 9.37 -1.23 21.22
N GLN A 96 9.22 -0.67 20.02
CA GLN A 96 10.36 -0.27 19.17
C GLN A 96 10.53 1.25 19.07
N ALA A 97 9.62 2.03 19.67
CA ALA A 97 9.59 3.47 19.51
C ALA A 97 10.88 4.15 19.98
N ASP A 98 11.38 3.78 21.16
CA ASP A 98 12.59 4.39 21.73
C ASP A 98 13.84 4.05 20.92
N SER A 99 14.00 2.78 20.52
CA SER A 99 15.14 2.36 19.71
C SER A 99 15.13 3.01 18.33
N LEU A 100 13.96 3.15 17.70
CA LEU A 100 13.83 3.84 16.43
C LEU A 100 14.10 5.33 16.57
N LYS A 101 13.62 5.97 17.63
CA LYS A 101 13.88 7.38 17.91
C LYS A 101 15.38 7.64 18.08
N GLN A 102 16.08 6.78 18.82
CA GLN A 102 17.53 6.87 18.98
C GLN A 102 18.26 6.77 17.63
N ARG A 103 17.92 5.78 16.77
CA ARG A 103 18.52 5.62 15.43
C ARG A 103 18.36 6.88 14.56
N TRP A 104 17.23 7.55 14.67
CA TRP A 104 17.00 8.80 13.94
C TRP A 104 17.79 9.98 14.54
N GLN A 105 17.90 10.03 15.86
CA GLN A 105 18.71 11.07 16.55
C GLN A 105 20.19 10.95 16.22
N GLU A 106 20.72 9.74 16.10
CA GLU A 106 22.10 9.49 15.67
C GLU A 106 22.38 10.04 14.26
N GLN A 107 21.35 10.22 13.45
CA GLN A 107 21.42 10.85 12.12
C GLN A 107 21.05 12.35 12.15
N GLY A 108 20.91 12.95 13.35
CA GLY A 108 20.48 14.34 13.51
C GLY A 108 19.04 14.62 13.06
N ARG A 109 18.14 13.60 13.12
CA ARG A 109 16.77 13.68 12.64
C ARG A 109 15.73 13.44 13.73
N THR A 110 14.58 14.08 13.58
CA THR A 110 13.43 13.93 14.48
C THR A 110 12.16 13.71 13.68
N PRO A 111 11.96 12.49 13.10
CA PRO A 111 10.74 12.16 12.37
C PRO A 111 9.52 12.13 13.31
N GLU A 112 8.35 12.25 12.72
CA GLU A 112 7.10 11.95 13.44
C GLU A 112 6.93 10.44 13.56
N LEU A 113 6.89 9.92 14.79
CA LEU A 113 6.72 8.51 15.09
C LEU A 113 5.40 8.30 15.84
N ALA A 114 4.59 7.33 15.41
CA ALA A 114 3.38 6.92 16.12
C ALA A 114 3.06 5.45 15.86
N SER A 115 2.37 4.82 16.80
CA SER A 115 1.90 3.43 16.61
C SER A 115 0.67 3.34 15.71
N PHE A 116 -0.09 4.43 15.61
CA PHE A 116 -1.29 4.53 14.80
C PHE A 116 -1.51 5.96 14.31
N PHE A 117 -2.01 6.11 13.09
CA PHE A 117 -2.38 7.39 12.49
C PHE A 117 -3.89 7.43 12.20
N PRO A 118 -4.71 8.13 13.00
CA PRO A 118 -6.15 8.26 12.76
C PRO A 118 -6.45 9.01 11.46
N ASP A 119 -5.54 9.89 11.05
CA ASP A 119 -5.56 10.73 9.85
C ASP A 119 -4.76 10.12 8.67
N LEU A 120 -4.62 8.78 8.63
CA LEU A 120 -3.85 8.09 7.59
C LEU A 120 -4.23 8.50 6.15
N PRO A 121 -5.53 8.69 5.79
CA PRO A 121 -5.88 9.16 4.45
C PRO A 121 -5.22 10.49 4.08
N GLN A 122 -5.24 11.46 5.01
CA GLN A 122 -4.63 12.78 4.79
C GLN A 122 -3.11 12.69 4.68
N ARG A 123 -2.47 11.83 5.47
CA ARG A 123 -1.03 11.58 5.42
C ARG A 123 -0.62 10.93 4.10
N MET A 124 -1.36 9.91 3.67
CA MET A 124 -1.15 9.31 2.34
C MET A 124 -1.32 10.36 1.25
N GLY A 125 -2.36 11.19 1.34
CA GLY A 125 -2.62 12.27 0.39
C GLY A 125 -1.50 13.31 0.28
N ARG A 126 -0.70 13.51 1.31
CA ARG A 126 0.43 14.46 1.35
C ARG A 126 1.77 13.80 1.02
N ALA A 127 1.83 12.48 0.97
CA ALA A 127 3.09 11.76 0.76
C ALA A 127 3.60 11.93 -0.68
N ASP A 128 4.88 12.20 -0.83
CA ASP A 128 5.61 12.10 -2.10
C ASP A 128 6.01 10.67 -2.39
N LEU A 129 6.28 9.89 -1.34
CA LEU A 129 6.59 8.48 -1.41
C LEU A 129 6.02 7.75 -0.20
N ILE A 130 5.37 6.61 -0.45
CA ILE A 130 4.88 5.70 0.58
C ILE A 130 5.75 4.44 0.55
N ILE A 131 6.24 4.00 1.72
CA ILE A 131 6.86 2.70 1.89
C ILE A 131 5.95 1.89 2.82
N CYS A 132 5.44 0.74 2.36
CA CYS A 132 4.52 -0.03 3.18
C CYS A 132 4.54 -1.53 2.87
N ARG A 133 3.90 -2.31 3.75
CA ARG A 133 3.57 -3.72 3.46
C ARG A 133 2.49 -3.81 2.38
N ALA A 134 2.40 -4.96 1.71
CA ALA A 134 1.46 -5.19 0.62
C ALA A 134 0.22 -6.00 1.07
N GLY A 135 -0.35 -5.66 2.23
CA GLY A 135 -1.69 -6.15 2.57
C GLY A 135 -2.72 -5.64 1.57
N ALA A 136 -3.77 -6.43 1.29
CA ALA A 136 -4.79 -6.07 0.29
C ALA A 136 -5.38 -4.66 0.51
N ALA A 137 -5.67 -4.30 1.78
CA ALA A 137 -6.16 -2.97 2.12
C ALA A 137 -5.11 -1.88 1.80
N SER A 138 -3.84 -2.09 2.19
CA SER A 138 -2.79 -1.10 1.95
C SER A 138 -2.57 -0.85 0.46
N VAL A 139 -2.60 -1.90 -0.38
CA VAL A 139 -2.48 -1.78 -1.84
C VAL A 139 -3.64 -0.99 -2.41
N ALA A 140 -4.87 -1.29 -1.98
CA ALA A 140 -6.06 -0.57 -2.42
C ALA A 140 -6.10 0.89 -1.92
N GLU A 141 -5.63 1.16 -0.70
CA GLU A 141 -5.51 2.50 -0.13
C GLU A 141 -4.47 3.36 -0.87
N VAL A 142 -3.31 2.79 -1.24
CA VAL A 142 -2.29 3.45 -2.07
C VAL A 142 -2.86 3.80 -3.44
N ALA A 143 -3.57 2.86 -4.09
CA ALA A 143 -4.24 3.12 -5.35
C ALA A 143 -5.29 4.24 -5.21
N ALA A 144 -6.13 4.19 -4.16
CA ALA A 144 -7.15 5.20 -3.89
C ALA A 144 -6.55 6.59 -3.64
N ALA A 145 -5.45 6.67 -2.86
CA ALA A 145 -4.73 7.91 -2.61
C ALA A 145 -4.02 8.44 -3.87
N GLY A 146 -3.67 7.56 -4.82
CA GLY A 146 -2.93 7.93 -6.02
C GLY A 146 -1.55 8.49 -5.68
N ARG A 147 -0.70 7.69 -5.05
CA ARG A 147 0.65 8.10 -4.63
C ARG A 147 1.70 7.09 -5.07
N ALA A 148 2.91 7.59 -5.30
CA ALA A 148 4.04 6.71 -5.57
C ALA A 148 4.34 5.84 -4.35
N ALA A 149 4.59 4.55 -4.56
CA ALA A 149 4.81 3.62 -3.46
C ALA A 149 5.90 2.59 -3.76
N ILE A 150 6.57 2.16 -2.69
CA ILE A 150 7.42 0.97 -2.65
C ILE A 150 6.74 -0.02 -1.69
N PHE A 151 6.26 -1.13 -2.22
CA PHE A 151 5.75 -2.23 -1.42
C PHE A 151 6.89 -3.15 -0.97
N VAL A 152 6.88 -3.51 0.30
CA VAL A 152 7.78 -4.52 0.87
C VAL A 152 6.90 -5.67 1.38
N PRO A 153 6.57 -6.66 0.54
CA PRO A 153 5.76 -7.79 0.93
C PRO A 153 6.36 -8.55 2.11
N PHE A 154 5.53 -8.96 3.07
CA PHE A 154 5.96 -9.71 4.24
C PHE A 154 6.33 -11.14 3.85
N ALA A 155 7.60 -11.53 4.02
CA ALA A 155 8.14 -12.81 3.56
C ALA A 155 7.51 -14.04 4.24
N ALA A 156 7.01 -13.90 5.47
CA ALA A 156 6.31 -14.97 6.19
C ALA A 156 4.79 -14.97 5.93
N ALA A 157 4.29 -14.16 4.99
CA ALA A 157 2.89 -14.19 4.61
C ALA A 157 2.55 -15.56 4.00
N MET A 158 1.49 -16.18 4.54
CA MET A 158 1.04 -17.49 4.08
C MET A 158 0.70 -17.44 2.57
N ASP A 159 1.19 -18.43 1.81
CA ASP A 159 0.95 -18.56 0.38
C ASP A 159 1.40 -17.31 -0.45
N ASP A 160 2.36 -16.51 0.05
CA ASP A 160 2.93 -15.32 -0.61
C ASP A 160 1.89 -14.30 -1.13
N HIS A 161 0.72 -14.25 -0.47
CA HIS A 161 -0.39 -13.38 -0.92
C HIS A 161 -0.03 -11.89 -0.96
N GLN A 162 0.95 -11.43 -0.17
CA GLN A 162 1.35 -10.03 -0.23
C GLN A 162 2.14 -9.69 -1.50
N SER A 163 2.98 -10.59 -2.01
CA SER A 163 3.63 -10.39 -3.31
C SER A 163 2.60 -10.37 -4.44
N ALA A 164 1.58 -11.23 -4.40
CA ALA A 164 0.48 -11.20 -5.37
C ALA A 164 -0.32 -9.89 -5.31
N ASN A 165 -0.62 -9.39 -4.10
CA ASN A 165 -1.27 -8.08 -3.95
C ASN A 165 -0.39 -6.94 -4.52
N ALA A 166 0.91 -6.93 -4.24
CA ALA A 166 1.82 -5.92 -4.78
C ALA A 166 1.88 -5.98 -6.32
N ALA A 167 1.91 -7.19 -6.88
CA ALA A 167 1.98 -7.41 -8.33
C ALA A 167 0.82 -6.74 -9.09
N SER A 168 -0.36 -6.63 -8.48
CA SER A 168 -1.52 -5.97 -9.10
C SER A 168 -1.31 -4.46 -9.40
N LEU A 169 -0.34 -3.82 -8.76
CA LEU A 169 0.06 -2.43 -9.06
C LEU A 169 1.43 -2.34 -9.73
N THR A 170 2.35 -3.26 -9.44
CA THR A 170 3.73 -3.14 -9.95
C THR A 170 3.86 -3.53 -11.42
N GLY A 171 3.00 -4.42 -11.93
CA GLY A 171 2.98 -4.85 -13.33
C GLY A 171 2.77 -3.70 -14.32
N ASP A 172 2.02 -2.67 -13.93
CA ASP A 172 1.71 -1.50 -14.76
C ASP A 172 2.58 -0.27 -14.42
N GLY A 173 3.59 -0.43 -13.59
CA GLY A 173 4.41 0.69 -13.13
C GLY A 173 3.73 1.63 -12.15
N ALA A 174 2.60 1.21 -11.55
CA ALA A 174 1.86 1.97 -10.56
C ALA A 174 2.49 1.95 -9.16
N ALA A 175 3.46 1.06 -8.93
CA ALA A 175 4.27 0.99 -7.72
C ALA A 175 5.58 0.23 -8.00
N LEU A 176 6.51 0.28 -7.05
CA LEU A 176 7.66 -0.63 -7.01
C LEU A 176 7.44 -1.71 -5.94
N MET A 177 8.10 -2.86 -6.11
CA MET A 177 8.13 -3.93 -5.13
C MET A 177 9.58 -4.26 -4.75
N LEU A 178 9.84 -4.31 -3.45
CA LEU A 178 11.09 -4.80 -2.87
C LEU A 178 10.77 -6.02 -2.00
N PRO A 179 10.92 -7.24 -2.50
CA PRO A 179 10.66 -8.44 -1.71
C PRO A 179 11.51 -8.44 -0.44
N GLU A 180 10.92 -8.77 0.72
CA GLU A 180 11.60 -8.69 2.02
C GLU A 180 12.92 -9.49 2.05
N LYS A 181 12.94 -10.67 1.42
CA LYS A 181 14.16 -11.49 1.31
C LYS A 181 15.31 -10.82 0.56
N GLN A 182 15.01 -9.81 -0.25
CA GLN A 182 15.97 -9.04 -1.04
C GLN A 182 16.16 -7.63 -0.47
N ALA A 183 15.40 -7.29 0.58
CA ALA A 183 15.44 -5.96 1.16
C ALA A 183 16.78 -5.72 1.85
N SER A 184 17.49 -4.72 1.38
CA SER A 184 18.69 -4.18 2.01
C SER A 184 18.62 -2.66 2.02
N PRO A 185 19.33 -2.00 2.94
CA PRO A 185 19.41 -0.53 2.95
C PRO A 185 19.82 0.05 1.60
N GLN A 186 20.78 -0.58 0.92
CA GLN A 186 21.27 -0.16 -0.39
C GLN A 186 20.17 -0.19 -1.45
N LYS A 187 19.49 -1.33 -1.60
CA LYS A 187 18.41 -1.47 -2.58
C LYS A 187 17.25 -0.52 -2.30
N LEU A 188 16.88 -0.35 -1.03
CA LEU A 188 15.84 0.61 -0.69
C LEU A 188 16.29 2.05 -0.99
N ALA A 189 17.52 2.42 -0.67
CA ALA A 189 18.08 3.74 -0.97
C ALA A 189 18.13 4.02 -2.48
N GLU A 190 18.52 3.04 -3.31
CA GLU A 190 18.48 3.14 -4.77
C GLU A 190 17.06 3.43 -5.28
N MET A 191 16.06 2.68 -4.82
CA MET A 191 14.66 2.88 -5.20
C MET A 191 14.13 4.24 -4.72
N MET A 192 14.48 4.65 -3.51
CA MET A 192 14.14 5.97 -2.97
C MET A 192 14.77 7.09 -3.80
N THR A 193 16.05 6.99 -4.12
CA THR A 193 16.76 7.96 -4.95
C THR A 193 16.12 8.07 -6.32
N TRP A 194 15.79 6.94 -6.93
CA TRP A 194 15.14 6.87 -8.23
C TRP A 194 13.78 7.56 -8.26
N LEU A 195 12.95 7.42 -7.20
CA LEU A 195 11.64 8.07 -7.10
C LEU A 195 11.74 9.51 -6.60
N LEU A 196 12.46 9.75 -5.51
CA LEU A 196 12.47 11.07 -4.86
C LEU A 196 13.27 12.11 -5.66
N GLY A 197 14.24 11.67 -6.46
CA GLY A 197 15.01 12.53 -7.35
C GLY A 197 14.26 13.05 -8.59
N ASP A 198 13.10 12.46 -8.92
CA ASP A 198 12.38 12.79 -10.15
C ASP A 198 10.87 12.92 -9.88
N SER A 199 10.37 14.15 -9.88
CA SER A 199 8.95 14.43 -9.65
C SER A 199 8.04 13.94 -10.78
N ALA A 200 8.50 13.98 -12.04
CA ALA A 200 7.73 13.51 -13.17
C ALA A 200 7.49 12.00 -13.08
N ARG A 201 8.50 11.26 -12.64
CA ARG A 201 8.43 9.82 -12.39
C ARG A 201 7.45 9.48 -11.27
N ARG A 202 7.53 10.18 -10.12
CA ARG A 202 6.57 10.01 -9.01
C ARG A 202 5.15 10.30 -9.47
N ASN A 203 4.94 11.40 -10.17
CA ASN A 203 3.63 11.80 -10.67
C ASN A 203 3.07 10.80 -11.70
N ASN A 204 3.93 10.23 -12.55
CA ASN A 204 3.50 9.18 -13.47
C ASN A 204 3.03 7.93 -12.71
N MET A 205 3.85 7.44 -11.77
CA MET A 205 3.50 6.30 -10.92
C MET A 205 2.21 6.56 -10.14
N ALA A 206 2.04 7.75 -9.57
CA ALA A 206 0.83 8.16 -8.85
C ALA A 206 -0.43 8.12 -9.73
N ARG A 207 -0.34 8.60 -10.97
CA ARG A 207 -1.44 8.52 -11.96
C ARG A 207 -1.79 7.07 -12.30
N GLN A 208 -0.77 6.22 -12.53
CA GLN A 208 -0.99 4.79 -12.78
C GLN A 208 -1.67 4.11 -11.58
N ALA A 209 -1.22 4.40 -10.35
CA ALA A 209 -1.86 3.90 -9.14
C ALA A 209 -3.33 4.35 -9.05
N LYS A 210 -3.60 5.62 -9.28
CA LYS A 210 -4.96 6.19 -9.24
C LYS A 210 -5.89 5.55 -10.28
N ALA A 211 -5.39 5.23 -11.46
CA ALA A 211 -6.16 4.57 -12.52
C ALA A 211 -6.62 3.16 -12.12
N ARG A 212 -5.92 2.50 -11.22
CA ARG A 212 -6.27 1.18 -10.66
C ARG A 212 -7.26 1.25 -9.49
N ALA A 213 -7.55 2.43 -8.97
CA ALA A 213 -8.50 2.61 -7.87
C ALA A 213 -9.93 2.20 -8.25
N ARG A 214 -10.69 1.69 -7.29
CA ARG A 214 -12.08 1.26 -7.45
C ARG A 214 -13.01 2.01 -6.48
N PRO A 215 -13.33 3.28 -6.75
CA PRO A 215 -14.13 4.10 -5.82
C PRO A 215 -15.57 3.57 -5.64
N GLN A 216 -16.07 2.80 -6.60
CA GLN A 216 -17.42 2.22 -6.57
C GLN A 216 -17.46 0.81 -5.98
N ALA A 217 -16.39 0.27 -5.41
CA ALA A 217 -16.32 -1.11 -4.92
C ALA A 217 -17.47 -1.47 -3.96
N CYS A 218 -17.76 -0.60 -2.98
CA CYS A 218 -18.86 -0.82 -2.05
C CYS A 218 -20.21 -0.95 -2.76
N ARG A 219 -20.47 -0.07 -3.72
CA ARG A 219 -21.71 -0.08 -4.50
C ARG A 219 -21.81 -1.30 -5.39
N ALA A 220 -20.76 -1.65 -6.10
CA ALA A 220 -20.70 -2.84 -6.96
C ALA A 220 -20.96 -4.12 -6.16
N ILE A 221 -20.39 -4.24 -4.96
CA ILE A 221 -20.65 -5.37 -4.06
C ILE A 221 -22.12 -5.41 -3.63
N ALA A 222 -22.69 -4.27 -3.23
CA ALA A 222 -24.09 -4.18 -2.80
C ALA A 222 -25.05 -4.60 -3.94
N GLU A 223 -24.85 -4.11 -5.15
CA GLU A 223 -25.62 -4.45 -6.33
C GLU A 223 -25.61 -5.96 -6.62
N VAL A 224 -24.45 -6.63 -6.47
CA VAL A 224 -24.38 -8.10 -6.65
C VAL A 224 -25.16 -8.82 -5.56
N ILE A 225 -25.07 -8.37 -4.30
CA ILE A 225 -25.83 -8.98 -3.18
C ILE A 225 -27.34 -8.82 -3.41
N GLU A 226 -27.82 -7.63 -3.75
CA GLU A 226 -29.23 -7.34 -4.01
C GLU A 226 -29.77 -8.19 -5.17
N ALA A 227 -29.03 -8.28 -6.28
CA ALA A 227 -29.42 -9.14 -7.40
C ALA A 227 -29.56 -10.61 -7.00
N ARG A 228 -28.65 -11.12 -6.16
CA ARG A 228 -28.72 -12.51 -5.66
C ARG A 228 -29.90 -12.74 -4.73
N LEU A 229 -30.23 -11.81 -3.87
CA LEU A 229 -31.39 -11.88 -2.99
C LEU A 229 -32.70 -11.90 -3.80
N ALA A 230 -32.82 -11.05 -4.81
CA ALA A 230 -33.98 -11.02 -5.71
C ALA A 230 -34.18 -12.33 -6.48
N ASP A 231 -33.08 -12.92 -7.00
CA ASP A 231 -33.10 -14.20 -7.70
C ASP A 231 -33.51 -15.35 -6.76
N SER A 232 -33.03 -15.33 -5.51
CA SER A 232 -33.40 -16.34 -4.51
C SER A 232 -34.89 -16.26 -4.14
N ALA A 233 -35.44 -15.05 -3.98
CA ALA A 233 -36.83 -14.83 -3.71
C ALA A 233 -37.75 -15.33 -4.85
N ARG A 234 -37.36 -15.10 -6.11
CA ARG A 234 -38.08 -15.58 -7.30
C ARG A 234 -38.08 -17.10 -7.44
N ARG A 235 -37.07 -17.81 -6.95
CA ARG A 235 -36.97 -19.27 -6.99
C ARG A 235 -37.78 -19.96 -5.86
N ALA A 236 -38.08 -19.19 -4.80
CA ALA A 236 -38.81 -19.68 -3.64
C ALA A 236 -40.35 -19.43 -3.75
N ALA A 237 -40.78 -18.59 -4.69
CA ALA A 237 -42.20 -18.34 -5.03
C ALA A 237 -42.67 -19.22 -6.18
#